data_f3a053e546daa1d1ca9902084e124620
#
_entry.id   f3a053e546daa1d1ca9902084e124620
#
_cell.length_a   1.000
_cell.length_b   1.000
_cell.length_c   1.000
_cell.angle_alpha   90.00
_cell.angle_beta   90.00
_cell.angle_gamma   90.00
#
_symmetry.space_group_name_H-M   'P 1'
#
loop_
_entity.id
_entity.type
_entity.pdbx_description
1 polymer ?
#
loop_
_entity_poly.entity_id
_entity_poly.type
_entity_poly.pdbx_seq_one_letter_code
_entity_poly.pdbx_strand_id
1 'polypeptide(L)'
;EAENVDFLIVSLKHGALPGALESIRKIVGKDTSVMSLMNGVDSEEIIAEQIGKSHILPAVIKVASHREADGYHFDPETTLGIIFGEYEAPYESERVKAVKELFAGTGIHYRSTEYAIEEVWCKFRLNVCNNLPQAILGAGVGCYRDSEHMKAIQNGLKKELEAIAEAKGIDISKADRMSGRGSAVPPKARYSTLQDLDAGRHTEIDMFSGALMRMGKELGIPTPYNEYTYHMIKALEEKNDGVFEYQGENDRVCLLYTSDAAD
;
A
#
# COMPACT_ATOMS: atom_id res chain seq x y z
N GLU A 1 -27.44 -14.50 -5.26
CA GLU A 1 -26.09 -14.18 -4.74
C GLU A 1 -25.11 -15.15 -5.37
N ALA A 2 -23.87 -14.68 -5.70
CA ALA A 2 -22.85 -15.56 -6.26
C ALA A 2 -22.30 -16.45 -5.15
N GLU A 3 -22.24 -17.75 -5.40
CA GLU A 3 -21.65 -18.74 -4.50
C GLU A 3 -20.70 -19.64 -5.29
N ASN A 4 -19.64 -20.10 -4.65
CA ASN A 4 -18.66 -21.04 -5.23
C ASN A 4 -18.12 -20.58 -6.59
N VAL A 5 -17.68 -19.32 -6.68
CA VAL A 5 -17.07 -18.79 -7.90
C VAL A 5 -15.68 -19.41 -8.12
N ASP A 6 -15.25 -19.54 -9.37
CA ASP A 6 -13.92 -20.08 -9.69
C ASP A 6 -12.81 -19.09 -9.32
N PHE A 7 -13.08 -17.79 -9.48
CA PHE A 7 -12.11 -16.73 -9.25
C PHE A 7 -12.74 -15.48 -8.63
N LEU A 8 -12.14 -14.96 -7.58
CA LEU A 8 -12.56 -13.75 -6.90
C LEU A 8 -11.42 -12.72 -6.85
N ILE A 9 -11.67 -11.51 -7.34
CA ILE A 9 -10.78 -10.37 -7.16
C ILE A 9 -11.32 -9.48 -6.04
N VAL A 10 -10.49 -9.21 -5.03
CA VAL A 10 -10.77 -8.27 -3.95
C VAL A 10 -10.01 -6.96 -4.24
N SER A 11 -10.76 -5.88 -4.47
CA SER A 11 -10.20 -4.55 -4.76
C SER A 11 -11.00 -3.50 -4.01
N LEU A 12 -10.68 -3.32 -2.74
CA LEU A 12 -11.36 -2.45 -1.80
C LEU A 12 -10.38 -1.43 -1.21
N LYS A 13 -10.90 -0.33 -0.66
CA LYS A 13 -10.13 0.47 0.29
C LYS A 13 -9.94 -0.33 1.58
N HIS A 14 -8.76 -0.23 2.21
CA HIS A 14 -8.39 -1.03 3.39
C HIS A 14 -9.46 -0.99 4.51
N GLY A 15 -9.98 0.20 4.83
CA GLY A 15 -11.02 0.35 5.85
C GLY A 15 -12.34 -0.35 5.55
N ALA A 16 -12.59 -0.77 4.31
CA ALA A 16 -13.79 -1.53 3.91
C ALA A 16 -13.60 -3.05 4.02
N LEU A 17 -12.37 -3.53 4.09
CA LEU A 17 -12.07 -4.96 4.10
C LEU A 17 -12.72 -5.71 5.28
N PRO A 18 -12.66 -5.22 6.55
CA PRO A 18 -13.29 -5.92 7.67
C PRO A 18 -14.79 -6.17 7.45
N GLY A 19 -15.50 -5.18 6.90
CA GLY A 19 -16.94 -5.31 6.60
C GLY A 19 -17.25 -6.25 5.43
N ALA A 20 -16.27 -6.55 4.56
CA ALA A 20 -16.43 -7.43 3.40
C ALA A 20 -16.10 -8.91 3.70
N LEU A 21 -15.39 -9.20 4.79
CA LEU A 21 -14.87 -10.55 5.07
C LEU A 21 -15.96 -11.62 5.13
N GLU A 22 -17.10 -11.33 5.73
CA GLU A 22 -18.21 -12.29 5.77
C GLU A 22 -18.77 -12.60 4.37
N SER A 23 -18.87 -11.59 3.51
CA SER A 23 -19.30 -11.76 2.13
C SER A 23 -18.28 -12.56 1.31
N ILE A 24 -17.00 -12.27 1.49
CA ILE A 24 -15.90 -13.04 0.86
C ILE A 24 -16.01 -14.50 1.28
N ARG A 25 -16.18 -14.80 2.56
CA ARG A 25 -16.32 -16.17 3.08
C ARG A 25 -17.51 -16.90 2.49
N LYS A 26 -18.63 -16.22 2.20
CA LYS A 26 -19.82 -16.82 1.57
C LYS A 26 -19.65 -17.08 0.08
N ILE A 27 -18.86 -16.27 -0.62
CA ILE A 27 -18.63 -16.39 -2.07
C ILE A 27 -17.63 -17.51 -2.37
N VAL A 28 -16.63 -17.69 -1.50
CA VAL A 28 -15.51 -18.61 -1.70
C VAL A 28 -15.98 -20.06 -1.47
N GLY A 29 -15.89 -20.88 -2.51
CA GLY A 29 -16.08 -22.33 -2.46
C GLY A 29 -14.74 -23.07 -2.37
N LYS A 30 -14.81 -24.40 -2.40
CA LYS A 30 -13.65 -25.29 -2.20
C LYS A 30 -12.48 -25.00 -3.17
N ASP A 31 -12.80 -24.71 -4.42
CA ASP A 31 -11.80 -24.58 -5.50
C ASP A 31 -11.62 -23.12 -5.96
N THR A 32 -12.24 -22.15 -5.26
CA THR A 32 -12.12 -20.72 -5.58
C THR A 32 -10.70 -20.24 -5.37
N SER A 33 -10.14 -19.57 -6.38
CA SER A 33 -8.90 -18.80 -6.26
C SER A 33 -9.22 -17.33 -5.94
N VAL A 34 -8.52 -16.75 -4.98
CA VAL A 34 -8.74 -15.38 -4.53
C VAL A 34 -7.48 -14.55 -4.73
N MET A 35 -7.63 -13.39 -5.36
CA MET A 35 -6.56 -12.43 -5.61
C MET A 35 -6.91 -11.10 -4.96
N SER A 36 -6.05 -10.58 -4.08
CA SER A 36 -6.15 -9.20 -3.59
C SER A 36 -5.36 -8.27 -4.50
N LEU A 37 -6.02 -7.23 -4.99
CA LEU A 37 -5.39 -6.13 -5.72
C LEU A 37 -5.36 -4.84 -4.89
N MET A 38 -5.55 -4.98 -3.59
CA MET A 38 -5.45 -3.89 -2.64
C MET A 38 -3.99 -3.41 -2.51
N ASN A 39 -3.81 -2.21 -2.02
CA ASN A 39 -2.48 -1.77 -1.60
C ASN A 39 -2.10 -2.46 -0.27
N GLY A 40 -0.84 -2.29 0.16
CA GLY A 40 -0.37 -2.90 1.42
C GLY A 40 0.21 -4.30 1.23
N VAL A 41 0.36 -5.01 2.34
CA VAL A 41 1.00 -6.34 2.39
C VAL A 41 0.27 -7.30 3.35
N ASP A 42 -0.82 -6.86 3.97
CA ASP A 42 -1.56 -7.60 5.00
C ASP A 42 -2.95 -8.07 4.56
N SER A 43 -3.46 -7.57 3.43
CA SER A 43 -4.80 -7.94 2.93
C SER A 43 -4.95 -9.42 2.65
N GLU A 44 -3.94 -10.06 2.07
CA GLU A 44 -3.92 -11.49 1.78
C GLU A 44 -3.95 -12.32 3.07
N GLU A 45 -3.18 -11.90 4.10
CA GLU A 45 -3.18 -12.57 5.41
C GLU A 45 -4.55 -12.44 6.09
N ILE A 46 -5.13 -11.23 6.09
CA ILE A 46 -6.46 -10.95 6.67
C ILE A 46 -7.55 -11.79 6.00
N ILE A 47 -7.53 -11.86 4.66
CA ILE A 47 -8.50 -12.68 3.92
C ILE A 47 -8.25 -14.16 4.18
N ALA A 48 -7.00 -14.61 4.19
CA ALA A 48 -6.62 -16.00 4.41
C ALA A 48 -7.06 -16.54 5.78
N GLU A 49 -7.13 -15.70 6.81
CA GLU A 49 -7.68 -16.07 8.12
C GLU A 49 -9.14 -16.52 8.05
N GLN A 50 -9.89 -16.02 7.07
CA GLN A 50 -11.32 -16.35 6.90
C GLN A 50 -11.57 -17.54 5.98
N ILE A 51 -10.75 -17.71 4.95
CA ILE A 51 -10.99 -18.69 3.88
C ILE A 51 -9.90 -19.76 3.72
N GLY A 52 -8.76 -19.57 4.38
CA GLY A 52 -7.59 -20.42 4.23
C GLY A 52 -6.58 -19.89 3.19
N LYS A 53 -5.29 -20.02 3.52
CA LYS A 53 -4.17 -19.55 2.67
C LYS A 53 -4.12 -20.23 1.30
N SER A 54 -4.60 -21.46 1.21
CA SER A 54 -4.63 -22.23 -0.05
C SER A 54 -5.48 -21.61 -1.15
N HIS A 55 -6.43 -20.75 -0.80
CA HIS A 55 -7.23 -19.99 -1.77
C HIS A 55 -6.51 -18.79 -2.36
N ILE A 56 -5.50 -18.25 -1.68
CA ILE A 56 -4.87 -16.99 -2.06
C ILE A 56 -3.84 -17.20 -3.17
N LEU A 57 -3.94 -16.36 -4.21
CA LEU A 57 -2.88 -16.09 -5.16
C LEU A 57 -2.30 -14.70 -4.85
N PRO A 58 -1.09 -14.61 -4.26
CA PRO A 58 -0.48 -13.32 -4.01
C PRO A 58 -0.36 -12.52 -5.29
N ALA A 59 -0.75 -11.25 -5.22
CA ALA A 59 -0.83 -10.40 -6.39
C ALA A 59 -0.60 -8.93 -6.08
N VAL A 60 -0.17 -8.19 -7.07
CA VAL A 60 -0.05 -6.75 -7.03
C VAL A 60 -0.47 -6.13 -8.36
N ILE A 61 -1.20 -5.03 -8.32
CA ILE A 61 -1.45 -4.21 -9.51
C ILE A 61 -0.49 -3.01 -9.53
N LYS A 62 0.19 -2.81 -10.66
CA LYS A 62 1.10 -1.68 -10.90
C LYS A 62 0.57 -0.84 -12.06
N VAL A 63 -0.23 0.15 -11.72
CA VAL A 63 -0.82 1.11 -12.65
C VAL A 63 -0.73 2.53 -12.08
N ALA A 64 -0.32 3.47 -12.91
CA ALA A 64 -0.43 4.89 -12.59
C ALA A 64 -1.76 5.41 -13.17
N SER A 65 -2.76 5.56 -12.33
CA SER A 65 -4.08 6.05 -12.73
C SER A 65 -4.47 7.27 -11.90
N HIS A 66 -5.29 8.12 -12.50
CA HIS A 66 -5.91 9.26 -11.83
C HIS A 66 -7.37 9.40 -12.26
N ARG A 67 -8.15 10.02 -11.39
CA ARG A 67 -9.56 10.28 -11.65
C ARG A 67 -9.73 11.72 -12.10
N GLU A 68 -10.45 11.91 -13.21
CA GLU A 68 -10.92 13.20 -13.69
C GLU A 68 -12.45 13.25 -13.70
N ALA A 69 -13.03 14.38 -14.15
CA ALA A 69 -14.47 14.54 -14.16
C ALA A 69 -15.18 13.56 -15.11
N ASP A 70 -14.52 13.14 -16.17
CA ASP A 70 -15.02 12.24 -17.22
C ASP A 70 -14.68 10.75 -16.97
N GLY A 71 -13.93 10.43 -15.91
CA GLY A 71 -13.62 9.03 -15.57
C GLY A 71 -12.23 8.79 -14.97
N TYR A 72 -11.74 7.56 -15.18
CA TYR A 72 -10.41 7.14 -14.78
C TYR A 72 -9.49 7.12 -15.99
N HIS A 73 -8.33 7.74 -15.84
CA HIS A 73 -7.30 7.81 -16.86
C HIS A 73 -6.06 7.07 -16.42
N PHE A 74 -5.48 6.31 -17.33
CA PHE A 74 -4.18 5.66 -17.17
C PHE A 74 -3.54 5.48 -18.55
N ASP A 75 -2.24 5.35 -18.59
CA ASP A 75 -1.51 5.08 -19.83
C ASP A 75 -1.29 3.56 -19.97
N PRO A 76 -1.95 2.91 -20.93
CA PRO A 76 -1.79 1.46 -21.15
C PRO A 76 -0.34 1.08 -21.49
N GLU A 77 0.39 1.91 -22.23
CA GLU A 77 1.75 1.62 -22.69
C GLU A 77 2.76 1.55 -21.55
N THR A 78 2.56 2.34 -20.50
CA THR A 78 3.44 2.36 -19.31
C THR A 78 2.92 1.54 -18.14
N THR A 79 1.72 0.96 -18.27
CA THR A 79 1.09 0.15 -17.23
C THR A 79 1.69 -1.26 -17.20
N LEU A 80 2.26 -1.68 -16.06
CA LEU A 80 2.74 -3.05 -15.86
C LEU A 80 1.60 -4.04 -15.62
N GLY A 81 0.46 -3.56 -15.14
CA GLY A 81 -0.74 -4.36 -14.92
C GLY A 81 -0.69 -5.23 -13.66
N ILE A 82 -1.26 -6.42 -13.75
CA ILE A 82 -1.39 -7.37 -12.64
C ILE A 82 -0.23 -8.35 -12.65
N ILE A 83 0.49 -8.45 -11.52
CA ILE A 83 1.58 -9.40 -11.33
C ILE A 83 1.15 -10.34 -10.20
N PHE A 84 1.19 -11.64 -10.44
CA PHE A 84 0.68 -12.64 -9.50
C PHE A 84 1.44 -13.95 -9.58
N GLY A 85 1.21 -14.85 -8.62
CA GLY A 85 1.85 -16.17 -8.63
C GLY A 85 1.41 -17.03 -7.46
N GLU A 86 2.14 -18.10 -7.23
CA GLU A 86 1.98 -18.97 -6.07
C GLU A 86 2.90 -18.54 -4.92
N TYR A 87 2.53 -18.91 -3.69
CA TYR A 87 3.45 -18.79 -2.56
C TYR A 87 4.64 -19.75 -2.65
N GLU A 88 4.41 -20.92 -3.25
CA GLU A 88 5.38 -22.03 -3.34
C GLU A 88 5.26 -22.72 -4.68
N ALA A 89 6.30 -23.48 -5.06
CA ALA A 89 6.27 -24.28 -6.26
C ALA A 89 5.14 -25.38 -6.19
N PRO A 90 4.53 -25.75 -7.31
CA PRO A 90 4.82 -25.32 -8.67
C PRO A 90 4.26 -23.92 -9.00
N TYR A 91 5.10 -23.00 -9.45
CA TYR A 91 4.71 -21.61 -9.72
C TYR A 91 3.81 -21.44 -10.96
N GLU A 92 3.81 -22.38 -11.89
CA GLU A 92 2.88 -22.48 -13.01
C GLU A 92 1.81 -23.56 -12.74
N SER A 93 1.10 -23.39 -11.62
CA SER A 93 0.00 -24.27 -11.21
C SER A 93 -1.19 -24.17 -12.17
N GLU A 94 -2.14 -25.12 -12.08
CA GLU A 94 -3.35 -25.11 -12.92
C GLU A 94 -4.19 -23.82 -12.68
N ARG A 95 -4.27 -23.32 -11.45
CA ARG A 95 -5.00 -22.08 -11.18
C ARG A 95 -4.27 -20.84 -11.71
N VAL A 96 -2.93 -20.81 -11.72
CA VAL A 96 -2.16 -19.74 -12.37
C VAL A 96 -2.41 -19.76 -13.87
N LYS A 97 -2.42 -20.94 -14.51
CA LYS A 97 -2.75 -21.08 -15.94
C LYS A 97 -4.19 -20.62 -16.23
N ALA A 98 -5.17 -21.02 -15.41
CA ALA A 98 -6.56 -20.61 -15.57
C ALA A 98 -6.73 -19.07 -15.46
N VAL A 99 -6.03 -18.41 -14.53
CA VAL A 99 -6.04 -16.94 -14.44
C VAL A 99 -5.39 -16.28 -15.66
N LYS A 100 -4.30 -16.85 -16.19
CA LYS A 100 -3.68 -16.37 -17.45
C LYS A 100 -4.64 -16.51 -18.63
N GLU A 101 -5.36 -17.62 -18.74
CA GLU A 101 -6.39 -17.82 -19.76
C GLU A 101 -7.55 -16.82 -19.60
N LEU A 102 -7.99 -16.56 -18.37
CA LEU A 102 -9.05 -15.59 -18.08
C LEU A 102 -8.67 -14.18 -18.54
N PHE A 103 -7.42 -13.78 -18.37
CA PHE A 103 -6.94 -12.45 -18.78
C PHE A 103 -6.53 -12.37 -20.26
N ALA A 104 -6.34 -13.50 -20.92
CA ALA A 104 -5.94 -13.53 -22.32
C ALA A 104 -6.98 -12.86 -23.22
N GLY A 105 -6.52 -11.95 -24.10
CA GLY A 105 -7.38 -11.23 -25.04
C GLY A 105 -8.25 -10.12 -24.44
N THR A 106 -8.17 -9.86 -23.13
CA THR A 106 -8.96 -8.80 -22.46
C THR A 106 -8.34 -7.41 -22.60
N GLY A 107 -7.09 -7.30 -23.03
CA GLY A 107 -6.33 -6.05 -23.01
C GLY A 107 -5.72 -5.70 -21.63
N ILE A 108 -5.98 -6.48 -20.60
CA ILE A 108 -5.34 -6.33 -19.29
C ILE A 108 -3.88 -6.79 -19.41
N HIS A 109 -2.94 -5.94 -19.01
CA HIS A 109 -1.55 -6.34 -18.88
C HIS A 109 -1.39 -7.21 -17.62
N TYR A 110 -0.77 -8.37 -17.76
CA TYR A 110 -0.53 -9.27 -16.65
C TYR A 110 0.71 -10.12 -16.86
N ARG A 111 1.29 -10.61 -15.78
CA ARG A 111 2.30 -11.67 -15.81
C ARG A 111 2.26 -12.52 -14.54
N SER A 112 2.59 -13.80 -14.67
CA SER A 112 2.89 -14.67 -13.53
C SER A 112 4.37 -14.62 -13.16
N THR A 113 4.69 -14.86 -11.90
CA THR A 113 6.08 -14.87 -11.39
C THR A 113 6.20 -15.74 -10.14
N GLU A 114 7.36 -16.35 -9.95
CA GLU A 114 7.75 -16.99 -8.69
C GLU A 114 8.06 -15.99 -7.56
N TYR A 115 8.15 -14.69 -7.86
CA TYR A 115 8.48 -13.62 -6.93
C TYR A 115 7.26 -12.72 -6.63
N ALA A 116 6.05 -13.29 -6.60
CA ALA A 116 4.84 -12.50 -6.42
C ALA A 116 4.82 -11.74 -5.09
N ILE A 117 5.30 -12.36 -4.01
CA ILE A 117 5.41 -11.71 -2.69
C ILE A 117 6.41 -10.56 -2.73
N GLU A 118 7.56 -10.77 -3.32
CA GLU A 118 8.59 -9.74 -3.45
C GLU A 118 8.09 -8.56 -4.30
N GLU A 119 7.24 -8.82 -5.31
CA GLU A 119 6.61 -7.78 -6.13
C GLU A 119 5.60 -6.95 -5.32
N VAL A 120 4.81 -7.59 -4.44
CA VAL A 120 3.92 -6.91 -3.48
C VAL A 120 4.74 -6.01 -2.56
N TRP A 121 5.79 -6.53 -1.92
CA TRP A 121 6.66 -5.77 -1.03
C TRP A 121 7.47 -4.67 -1.73
N CYS A 122 7.86 -4.88 -2.98
CA CYS A 122 8.50 -3.85 -3.78
C CYS A 122 7.57 -2.65 -4.02
N LYS A 123 6.28 -2.89 -4.35
CA LYS A 123 5.29 -1.81 -4.45
C LYS A 123 5.02 -1.16 -3.08
N PHE A 124 4.91 -1.96 -2.04
CA PHE A 124 4.72 -1.47 -0.67
C PHE A 124 5.87 -0.54 -0.23
N ARG A 125 7.12 -0.90 -0.55
CA ARG A 125 8.28 -0.03 -0.34
C ARG A 125 8.12 1.32 -1.04
N LEU A 126 7.64 1.34 -2.30
CA LEU A 126 7.34 2.58 -2.99
C LEU A 126 6.30 3.41 -2.22
N ASN A 127 5.21 2.76 -1.79
CA ASN A 127 4.14 3.43 -1.07
C ASN A 127 4.63 4.04 0.26
N VAL A 128 5.40 3.30 1.04
CA VAL A 128 5.92 3.78 2.33
C VAL A 128 7.01 4.84 2.15
N CYS A 129 8.04 4.52 1.36
CA CYS A 129 9.25 5.33 1.31
C CYS A 129 9.12 6.56 0.40
N ASN A 130 8.21 6.55 -0.56
CA ASN A 130 8.05 7.64 -1.52
C ASN A 130 6.73 8.40 -1.33
N ASN A 131 5.59 7.72 -1.13
CA ASN A 131 4.32 8.43 -1.05
C ASN A 131 4.20 9.20 0.27
N LEU A 132 4.58 8.59 1.40
CA LEU A 132 4.31 9.17 2.72
C LEU A 132 5.13 10.43 3.01
N PRO A 133 6.49 10.46 2.83
CA PRO A 133 7.23 11.69 3.08
C PRO A 133 6.85 12.82 2.12
N GLN A 134 6.54 12.49 0.85
CA GLN A 134 6.03 13.44 -0.11
C GLN A 134 4.71 14.06 0.37
N ALA A 135 3.81 13.24 0.92
CA ALA A 135 2.52 13.70 1.43
C ALA A 135 2.68 14.68 2.60
N ILE A 136 3.59 14.40 3.53
CA ILE A 136 3.90 15.28 4.65
C ILE A 136 4.45 16.62 4.14
N LEU A 137 5.36 16.60 3.17
CA LEU A 137 5.97 17.81 2.62
C LEU A 137 5.02 18.60 1.69
N GLY A 138 4.01 17.96 1.12
CA GLY A 138 3.11 18.57 0.14
C GLY A 138 3.76 18.85 -1.23
N ALA A 139 4.88 18.19 -1.54
CA ALA A 139 5.69 18.45 -2.73
C ALA A 139 5.61 17.34 -3.78
N GLY A 140 6.02 17.62 -5.01
CA GLY A 140 6.17 16.61 -6.07
C GLY A 140 7.34 15.65 -5.82
N VAL A 141 7.36 14.51 -6.51
CA VAL A 141 8.37 13.44 -6.33
C VAL A 141 9.81 13.88 -6.59
N GLY A 142 10.01 15.00 -7.29
CA GLY A 142 11.34 15.60 -7.49
C GLY A 142 12.04 15.99 -6.18
N CYS A 143 11.30 16.14 -5.07
CA CYS A 143 11.86 16.47 -3.77
C CYS A 143 12.94 15.48 -3.31
N TYR A 144 12.86 14.20 -3.68
CA TYR A 144 13.87 13.20 -3.35
C TYR A 144 15.19 13.36 -4.11
N ARG A 145 15.14 13.95 -5.31
CA ARG A 145 16.34 14.30 -6.08
C ARG A 145 16.99 15.58 -5.54
N ASP A 146 16.16 16.55 -5.19
CA ASP A 146 16.57 17.93 -4.96
C ASP A 146 16.88 18.23 -3.48
N SER A 147 16.55 17.31 -2.54
CA SER A 147 16.79 17.46 -1.11
C SER A 147 17.47 16.24 -0.49
N GLU A 148 18.63 16.46 0.12
CA GLU A 148 19.32 15.42 0.92
C GLU A 148 18.54 15.03 2.17
N HIS A 149 17.77 15.95 2.75
CA HIS A 149 16.93 15.69 3.92
C HIS A 149 15.76 14.78 3.55
N MET A 150 15.10 15.01 2.41
CA MET A 150 14.06 14.10 1.93
C MET A 150 14.62 12.71 1.62
N LYS A 151 15.83 12.64 1.07
CA LYS A 151 16.55 11.37 0.87
C LYS A 151 16.86 10.66 2.18
N ALA A 152 17.24 11.40 3.23
CA ALA A 152 17.53 10.83 4.54
C ALA A 152 16.26 10.22 5.18
N ILE A 153 15.12 10.91 5.10
CA ILE A 153 13.82 10.39 5.58
C ILE A 153 13.42 9.13 4.79
N GLN A 154 13.50 9.19 3.46
CA GLN A 154 13.23 8.03 2.60
C GLN A 154 14.07 6.81 2.98
N ASN A 155 15.38 7.02 3.21
CA ASN A 155 16.30 5.96 3.59
C ASN A 155 16.03 5.41 5.01
N GLY A 156 15.57 6.25 5.94
CA GLY A 156 15.15 5.80 7.27
C GLY A 156 13.97 4.84 7.19
N LEU A 157 12.90 5.24 6.51
CA LEU A 157 11.72 4.39 6.27
C LEU A 157 12.09 3.10 5.54
N LYS A 158 12.97 3.20 4.53
CA LYS A 158 13.43 2.05 3.75
C LYS A 158 14.15 1.03 4.63
N LYS A 159 15.04 1.46 5.52
CA LYS A 159 15.78 0.57 6.44
C LYS A 159 14.86 -0.21 7.36
N GLU A 160 13.84 0.44 7.92
CA GLU A 160 12.86 -0.22 8.79
C GLU A 160 12.04 -1.26 8.02
N LEU A 161 11.55 -0.90 6.84
CA LEU A 161 10.78 -1.80 5.99
C LEU A 161 11.61 -3.00 5.54
N GLU A 162 12.85 -2.80 5.10
CA GLU A 162 13.74 -3.87 4.65
C GLU A 162 14.12 -4.80 5.80
N ALA A 163 14.33 -4.29 7.02
CA ALA A 163 14.57 -5.12 8.19
C ALA A 163 13.37 -6.02 8.52
N ILE A 164 12.15 -5.51 8.41
CA ILE A 164 10.93 -6.30 8.61
C ILE A 164 10.78 -7.35 7.50
N ALA A 165 11.00 -6.99 6.23
CA ALA A 165 10.93 -7.91 5.11
C ALA A 165 11.95 -9.06 5.27
N GLU A 166 13.19 -8.74 5.64
CA GLU A 166 14.24 -9.74 5.90
C GLU A 166 13.86 -10.69 7.04
N ALA A 167 13.32 -10.16 8.14
CA ALA A 167 12.87 -10.99 9.28
C ALA A 167 11.67 -11.90 8.90
N LYS A 168 10.86 -11.50 7.90
CA LYS A 168 9.79 -12.33 7.31
C LYS A 168 10.32 -13.27 6.21
N GLY A 169 11.60 -13.26 5.90
CA GLY A 169 12.22 -14.11 4.85
C GLY A 169 11.97 -13.61 3.43
N ILE A 170 11.63 -12.34 3.24
CA ILE A 170 11.28 -11.74 1.95
C ILE A 170 12.47 -10.94 1.40
N ASP A 171 13.02 -11.38 0.26
CA ASP A 171 14.10 -10.68 -0.45
C ASP A 171 13.54 -9.76 -1.54
N ILE A 172 13.22 -8.52 -1.19
CA ILE A 172 12.65 -7.52 -2.11
C ILE A 172 13.55 -7.28 -3.34
N SER A 173 14.87 -7.54 -3.25
CA SER A 173 15.80 -7.32 -4.36
C SER A 173 15.52 -8.24 -5.57
N LYS A 174 14.81 -9.34 -5.37
CA LYS A 174 14.38 -10.24 -6.47
C LYS A 174 13.38 -9.53 -7.39
N ALA A 175 12.42 -8.79 -6.81
CA ALA A 175 11.50 -7.97 -7.58
C ALA A 175 12.21 -6.79 -8.29
N ASP A 176 13.14 -6.13 -7.63
CA ASP A 176 13.93 -5.03 -8.23
C ASP A 176 14.68 -5.47 -9.49
N ARG A 177 15.23 -6.67 -9.48
CA ARG A 177 15.93 -7.24 -10.65
C ARG A 177 15.00 -7.52 -11.83
N MET A 178 13.73 -7.85 -11.54
CA MET A 178 12.70 -8.15 -12.55
C MET A 178 11.99 -6.90 -13.06
N SER A 179 12.00 -5.81 -12.31
CA SER A 179 11.17 -4.62 -12.57
C SER A 179 11.60 -3.77 -13.76
N GLY A 180 12.70 -4.08 -14.43
CA GLY A 180 13.16 -3.29 -15.56
C GLY A 180 13.51 -1.83 -15.21
N ARG A 181 13.75 -0.99 -16.21
CA ARG A 181 14.00 0.45 -16.01
C ARG A 181 12.71 1.11 -15.52
N GLY A 182 12.75 1.74 -14.34
CA GLY A 182 11.62 2.51 -13.82
C GLY A 182 11.13 3.53 -14.85
N SER A 183 9.82 3.68 -14.97
CA SER A 183 9.22 4.73 -15.78
C SER A 183 9.67 6.09 -15.26
N ALA A 184 10.01 7.00 -16.18
CA ALA A 184 10.34 8.38 -15.81
C ALA A 184 9.08 9.06 -15.26
N VAL A 185 9.07 9.31 -13.96
CA VAL A 185 7.97 10.02 -13.30
C VAL A 185 8.27 11.52 -13.31
N PRO A 186 7.35 12.38 -13.80
CA PRO A 186 7.56 13.82 -13.78
C PRO A 186 7.85 14.34 -12.37
N PRO A 187 8.81 15.28 -12.18
CA PRO A 187 9.19 15.78 -10.85
C PRO A 187 8.01 16.36 -10.04
N LYS A 188 7.00 16.90 -10.72
CA LYS A 188 5.78 17.44 -10.11
C LYS A 188 4.72 16.40 -9.73
N ALA A 189 4.92 15.13 -10.09
CA ALA A 189 3.94 14.09 -9.83
C ALA A 189 3.66 13.94 -8.32
N ARG A 190 2.40 13.71 -8.00
CA ARG A 190 1.85 13.58 -6.65
C ARG A 190 1.25 12.20 -6.51
N TYR A 191 1.73 11.43 -5.55
CA TYR A 191 1.22 10.07 -5.31
C TYR A 191 -0.09 10.07 -4.53
N SER A 192 -0.73 8.91 -4.45
CA SER A 192 -2.09 8.74 -3.93
C SER A 192 -2.31 9.32 -2.53
N THR A 193 -1.37 9.13 -1.59
CA THR A 193 -1.50 9.67 -0.23
C THR A 193 -1.60 11.20 -0.23
N LEU A 194 -0.76 11.86 -1.03
CA LEU A 194 -0.83 13.32 -1.15
C LEU A 194 -2.11 13.77 -1.86
N GLN A 195 -2.55 13.04 -2.89
CA GLN A 195 -3.82 13.31 -3.57
C GLN A 195 -5.03 13.15 -2.63
N ASP A 196 -4.99 12.18 -1.72
CA ASP A 196 -6.05 12.01 -0.71
C ASP A 196 -6.07 13.19 0.27
N LEU A 197 -4.92 13.61 0.81
CA LEU A 197 -4.82 14.76 1.71
C LEU A 197 -5.25 16.08 1.02
N ASP A 198 -4.80 16.32 -0.22
CA ASP A 198 -5.19 17.51 -1.00
C ASP A 198 -6.70 17.58 -1.24
N ALA A 199 -7.36 16.44 -1.33
CA ALA A 199 -8.80 16.32 -1.53
C ALA A 199 -9.60 16.22 -0.22
N GLY A 200 -8.96 16.41 0.94
CA GLY A 200 -9.60 16.30 2.25
C GLY A 200 -10.10 14.89 2.58
N ARG A 201 -9.50 13.86 1.99
CA ARG A 201 -9.86 12.48 2.27
C ARG A 201 -8.89 11.86 3.27
N HIS A 202 -9.38 10.89 4.05
CA HIS A 202 -8.52 10.03 4.85
C HIS A 202 -7.67 9.14 3.95
N THR A 203 -6.43 8.96 4.35
CA THR A 203 -5.42 8.18 3.62
C THR A 203 -5.46 6.70 4.01
N GLU A 204 -4.61 5.90 3.39
CA GLU A 204 -4.40 4.50 3.76
C GLU A 204 -3.21 4.31 4.73
N ILE A 205 -2.93 5.30 5.59
CA ILE A 205 -1.74 5.28 6.49
C ILE A 205 -1.72 4.09 7.45
N ASP A 206 -2.90 3.63 7.90
CA ASP A 206 -3.04 2.46 8.77
C ASP A 206 -2.53 1.16 8.14
N MET A 207 -2.68 1.06 6.81
CA MET A 207 -2.21 -0.04 5.99
C MET A 207 -0.72 0.11 5.61
N PHE A 208 -0.17 1.32 5.64
CA PHE A 208 1.24 1.58 5.31
C PHE A 208 2.10 1.58 6.58
N SER A 209 2.37 2.73 7.16
CA SER A 209 3.18 2.80 8.39
C SER A 209 2.55 2.06 9.55
N GLY A 210 1.20 2.07 9.68
CA GLY A 210 0.50 1.33 10.72
C GLY A 210 0.77 -0.18 10.66
N ALA A 211 0.79 -0.77 9.47
CA ALA A 211 1.14 -2.18 9.28
C ALA A 211 2.61 -2.46 9.67
N LEU A 212 3.56 -1.61 9.27
CA LEU A 212 4.97 -1.76 9.65
C LEU A 212 5.19 -1.62 11.16
N MET A 213 4.48 -0.70 11.82
CA MET A 213 4.53 -0.57 13.28
C MET A 213 4.05 -1.85 13.99
N ARG A 214 2.93 -2.45 13.52
CA ARG A 214 2.43 -3.72 14.06
C ARG A 214 3.43 -4.85 13.87
N MET A 215 3.91 -5.05 12.63
CA MET A 215 4.91 -6.09 12.32
C MET A 215 6.23 -5.86 13.07
N GLY A 216 6.69 -4.61 13.17
CA GLY A 216 7.89 -4.26 13.93
C GLY A 216 7.76 -4.63 15.39
N LYS A 217 6.60 -4.35 16.02
CA LYS A 217 6.31 -4.73 17.40
C LYS A 217 6.32 -6.24 17.60
N GLU A 218 5.72 -7.00 16.69
CA GLU A 218 5.67 -8.47 16.72
C GLU A 218 7.05 -9.10 16.55
N LEU A 219 7.90 -8.52 15.71
CA LEU A 219 9.24 -9.00 15.39
C LEU A 219 10.33 -8.42 16.30
N GLY A 220 9.99 -7.48 17.20
CA GLY A 220 10.97 -6.79 18.03
C GLY A 220 11.87 -5.83 17.26
N ILE A 221 11.42 -5.32 16.11
CA ILE A 221 12.16 -4.38 15.25
C ILE A 221 11.62 -2.97 15.47
N PRO A 222 12.43 -2.02 15.95
CA PRO A 222 11.98 -0.62 16.11
C PRO A 222 11.64 0.04 14.78
N THR A 223 10.57 0.84 14.77
CA THR A 223 10.09 1.54 13.57
C THR A 223 9.86 3.05 13.80
N PRO A 224 10.84 3.80 14.35
CA PRO A 224 10.64 5.19 14.74
C PRO A 224 10.32 6.14 13.56
N TYR A 225 10.85 5.88 12.35
CA TYR A 225 10.51 6.67 11.18
C TYR A 225 9.06 6.43 10.74
N ASN A 226 8.58 5.18 10.79
CA ASN A 226 7.18 4.86 10.48
C ASN A 226 6.23 5.39 11.55
N GLU A 227 6.59 5.33 12.82
CA GLU A 227 5.79 5.89 13.92
C GLU A 227 5.62 7.41 13.77
N TYR A 228 6.71 8.14 13.55
CA TYR A 228 6.65 9.58 13.28
C TYR A 228 5.80 9.89 12.04
N THR A 229 6.02 9.17 10.94
CA THR A 229 5.30 9.35 9.67
C THR A 229 3.81 9.09 9.86
N TYR A 230 3.45 8.03 10.58
CA TYR A 230 2.07 7.68 10.91
C TYR A 230 1.36 8.83 11.61
N HIS A 231 1.95 9.31 12.70
CA HIS A 231 1.33 10.39 13.49
C HIS A 231 1.27 11.71 12.72
N MET A 232 2.26 12.02 11.89
CA MET A 232 2.21 13.23 11.04
C MET A 232 1.08 13.16 10.02
N ILE A 233 0.88 12.03 9.36
CA ILE A 233 -0.22 11.86 8.40
C ILE A 233 -1.56 11.91 9.12
N LYS A 234 -1.71 11.25 10.28
CA LYS A 234 -2.93 11.33 11.10
C LYS A 234 -3.25 12.77 11.51
N ALA A 235 -2.26 13.53 11.95
CA ALA A 235 -2.44 14.94 12.29
C ALA A 235 -2.85 15.80 11.07
N LEU A 236 -2.38 15.46 9.86
CA LEU A 236 -2.83 16.12 8.63
C LEU A 236 -4.28 15.76 8.28
N GLU A 237 -4.70 14.52 8.53
CA GLU A 237 -6.11 14.10 8.40
C GLU A 237 -6.99 14.89 9.39
N GLU A 238 -6.60 14.94 10.68
CA GLU A 238 -7.30 15.71 11.70
C GLU A 238 -7.38 17.20 11.36
N LYS A 239 -6.32 17.77 10.78
CA LYS A 239 -6.33 19.15 10.27
C LYS A 239 -7.38 19.33 9.16
N ASN A 240 -7.45 18.39 8.22
CA ASN A 240 -8.45 18.43 7.14
C ASN A 240 -9.89 18.27 7.67
N ASP A 241 -10.06 17.52 8.76
CA ASP A 241 -11.33 17.35 9.47
C ASP A 241 -11.74 18.57 10.33
N GLY A 242 -10.88 19.62 10.39
CA GLY A 242 -11.16 20.85 11.14
C GLY A 242 -10.88 20.76 12.65
N VAL A 243 -10.19 19.71 13.12
CA VAL A 243 -9.89 19.53 14.56
C VAL A 243 -9.11 20.70 15.15
N PHE A 244 -8.29 21.40 14.34
CA PHE A 244 -7.47 22.52 14.75
C PHE A 244 -8.06 23.89 14.38
N GLU A 245 -9.36 23.95 14.06
CA GLU A 245 -10.06 25.20 13.82
C GLU A 245 -10.47 25.82 15.18
N TYR A 246 -9.59 26.64 15.74
CA TYR A 246 -9.84 27.38 16.97
C TYR A 246 -10.67 28.62 16.64
N GLN A 247 -12.00 28.58 16.90
CA GLN A 247 -12.95 29.67 16.63
C GLN A 247 -13.60 30.15 17.93
N GLY A 248 -13.38 31.43 18.27
CA GLY A 248 -14.12 32.15 19.31
C GLY A 248 -13.41 32.48 20.60
N GLU A 249 -14.07 33.27 21.46
CA GLU A 249 -13.51 33.79 22.74
C GLU A 249 -13.23 32.70 23.80
N ASN A 250 -13.65 31.47 23.55
CA ASN A 250 -13.44 30.31 24.44
C ASN A 250 -12.30 29.41 24.03
N ASP A 251 -11.42 29.86 23.14
CA ASP A 251 -10.23 29.09 22.80
C ASP A 251 -9.45 28.80 24.09
N ARG A 252 -9.35 27.51 24.41
CA ARG A 252 -8.58 27.09 25.59
C ARG A 252 -7.17 27.62 25.44
N VAL A 253 -6.76 28.54 26.32
CA VAL A 253 -5.39 29.03 26.37
C VAL A 253 -4.47 27.81 26.47
N CYS A 254 -3.64 27.61 25.48
CA CYS A 254 -2.66 26.55 25.50
C CYS A 254 -1.57 26.93 26.50
N LEU A 255 -1.68 26.44 27.74
CA LEU A 255 -0.66 26.60 28.78
C LEU A 255 0.52 25.67 28.48
N LEU A 256 1.20 25.89 27.34
CA LEU A 256 2.40 25.15 26.97
C LEU A 256 3.68 25.65 27.67
N TYR A 257 3.59 26.76 28.40
CA TYR A 257 4.67 27.28 29.22
C TYR A 257 4.33 27.15 30.72
N THR A 258 4.50 25.95 31.25
CA THR A 258 4.67 25.75 32.67
C THR A 258 6.13 25.98 33.03
N SER A 259 6.38 26.64 34.12
CA SER A 259 7.51 27.13 34.85
C SER A 259 8.85 26.37 34.85
N ASP A 260 9.15 25.45 33.98
CA ASP A 260 10.39 24.69 33.96
C ASP A 260 11.49 25.26 33.03
N ALA A 261 11.27 26.47 32.53
CA ALA A 261 12.25 27.19 31.71
C ALA A 261 12.93 28.33 32.46
N ALA A 262 12.97 28.28 33.80
CA ALA A 262 13.68 29.26 34.64
C ALA A 262 14.51 28.53 35.72
N ASP A 263 15.60 27.87 35.26
CA ASP A 263 16.82 27.62 36.06
C ASP A 263 18.02 27.58 35.13
#